data_f46ef8f02082772145dc638ea2b60b3f
#
_entry.id   f46ef8f02082772145dc638ea2b60b3f
#
_cell.length_a   1.000
_cell.length_b   1.000
_cell.length_c   1.000
_cell.angle_alpha   90.00
_cell.angle_beta   90.00
_cell.angle_gamma   90.00
#
_symmetry.space_group_name_H-M   'P 1'
#
loop_
_entity.id
_entity.type
_entity.pdbx_description
1 polymer ?
#
loop_
_entity_poly.entity_id
_entity_poly.type
_entity_poly.pdbx_seq_one_letter_code
_entity_poly.pdbx_strand_id
1 'polypeptide(L)'
;MSSNIKVLQVIPKLGYGGAETGCYDIAHYLPENNCKSFIVTSGGELIKFINKEKVKLIRLPVHSKNPLLIFLNSIFLIGIILFFNISIVHARSRAPAWSCLLATKLTRRKFVTTFHGTYNFNGKFKKFYNSVMVRSDLIIAGSNFIFSHIKENYSEFLKTDKKFLVIFRGINVDYFDQSTKLEDDEKKPVSYTHLTLPTTYHV
;
A
#
# COMPACT_ATOMS: atom_id res chain seq x y z
N MET A 1 17.85 23.52 -5.22
CA MET A 1 17.01 23.37 -4.00
C MET A 1 16.46 21.94 -3.99
N SER A 2 16.99 21.08 -3.17
CA SER A 2 16.49 19.71 -3.03
C SER A 2 15.09 19.78 -2.40
N SER A 3 14.04 19.54 -3.18
CA SER A 3 12.67 19.47 -2.69
C SER A 3 12.58 18.26 -1.77
N ASN A 4 12.54 18.51 -0.47
CA ASN A 4 12.44 17.45 0.54
C ASN A 4 11.04 16.83 0.48
N ILE A 5 10.85 15.88 -0.45
CA ILE A 5 9.57 15.21 -0.69
C ILE A 5 9.18 14.43 0.57
N LYS A 6 7.94 14.61 1.00
CA LYS A 6 7.37 13.93 2.17
C LYS A 6 6.29 12.97 1.72
N VAL A 7 6.50 11.68 1.97
CA VAL A 7 5.59 10.61 1.56
C VAL A 7 4.89 10.01 2.77
N LEU A 8 3.56 10.01 2.73
CA LEU A 8 2.70 9.37 3.73
C LEU A 8 2.13 8.08 3.14
N GLN A 9 2.58 6.93 3.60
CA GLN A 9 1.97 5.64 3.29
C GLN A 9 0.83 5.35 4.28
N VAL A 10 -0.33 4.93 3.76
CA VAL A 10 -1.50 4.59 4.59
C VAL A 10 -1.91 3.15 4.31
N ILE A 11 -1.83 2.32 5.35
CA ILE A 11 -2.08 0.88 5.27
C ILE A 11 -2.93 0.41 6.46
N PRO A 12 -3.93 -0.48 6.27
CA PRO A 12 -4.83 -0.93 7.35
C PRO A 12 -4.08 -1.52 8.54
N LYS A 13 -3.20 -2.48 8.27
CA LYS A 13 -2.37 -3.17 9.26
C LYS A 13 -0.97 -3.35 8.70
N LEU A 14 0.05 -3.25 9.52
CA LEU A 14 1.44 -3.48 9.13
C LEU A 14 1.89 -4.86 9.64
N GLY A 15 1.32 -5.92 9.04
CA GLY A 15 1.62 -7.31 9.32
C GLY A 15 2.75 -7.86 8.44
N TYR A 16 2.80 -9.20 8.31
CA TYR A 16 3.83 -9.89 7.51
C TYR A 16 3.40 -10.21 6.06
N GLY A 17 2.26 -9.72 5.62
CA GLY A 17 1.82 -9.91 4.25
C GLY A 17 2.65 -9.12 3.23
N GLY A 18 2.56 -9.51 1.96
CA GLY A 18 3.34 -8.89 0.90
C GLY A 18 3.12 -7.38 0.72
N ALA A 19 1.90 -6.87 0.90
CA ALA A 19 1.63 -5.44 0.82
C ALA A 19 2.27 -4.68 1.99
N GLU A 20 2.27 -5.30 3.15
CA GLU A 20 2.76 -4.79 4.42
C GLU A 20 4.29 -4.72 4.45
N THR A 21 4.96 -5.81 4.07
CA THR A 21 6.43 -5.82 3.95
C THR A 21 6.90 -4.81 2.91
N GLY A 22 6.24 -4.72 1.74
CA GLY A 22 6.56 -3.69 0.76
C GLY A 22 6.27 -2.25 1.22
N CYS A 23 5.34 -2.04 2.17
CA CYS A 23 5.16 -0.75 2.81
C CYS A 23 6.34 -0.43 3.74
N TYR A 24 6.75 -1.41 4.52
CA TYR A 24 7.88 -1.33 5.43
C TYR A 24 9.19 -1.03 4.66
N ASP A 25 9.48 -1.79 3.61
CA ASP A 25 10.70 -1.64 2.81
C ASP A 25 10.78 -0.25 2.17
N ILE A 26 9.71 0.20 1.51
CA ILE A 26 9.66 1.53 0.91
C ILE A 26 9.78 2.62 1.98
N ALA A 27 9.18 2.43 3.16
CA ALA A 27 9.27 3.42 4.22
C ALA A 27 10.71 3.65 4.71
N HIS A 28 11.52 2.59 4.75
CA HIS A 28 12.94 2.68 5.15
C HIS A 28 13.85 3.13 4.00
N TYR A 29 13.49 2.82 2.75
CA TYR A 29 14.22 3.25 1.56
C TYR A 29 14.09 4.74 1.25
N LEU A 30 12.91 5.32 1.49
CA LEU A 30 12.64 6.73 1.19
C LEU A 30 13.64 7.71 1.84
N PRO A 31 14.00 7.58 3.14
CA PRO A 31 14.99 8.46 3.77
C PRO A 31 16.39 8.36 3.16
N GLU A 32 16.77 7.21 2.65
CA GLU A 32 18.05 6.98 1.95
C GLU A 32 18.12 7.72 0.61
N ASN A 33 16.95 8.12 0.09
CA ASN A 33 16.80 8.89 -1.14
C ASN A 33 16.28 10.32 -0.91
N ASN A 34 16.69 10.93 0.19
CA ASN A 34 16.37 12.33 0.54
C ASN A 34 14.86 12.64 0.64
N CYS A 35 14.03 11.63 0.96
CA CYS A 35 12.60 11.79 1.20
C CYS A 35 12.29 11.60 2.69
N LYS A 36 11.33 12.33 3.24
CA LYS A 36 10.82 12.05 4.58
C LYS A 36 9.69 11.03 4.51
N SER A 37 9.77 10.02 5.38
CA SER A 37 8.88 8.87 5.38
C SER A 37 7.92 8.90 6.56
N PHE A 38 6.63 8.69 6.27
CA PHE A 38 5.55 8.62 7.25
C PHE A 38 4.70 7.39 6.97
N ILE A 39 4.25 6.72 8.03
CA ILE A 39 3.28 5.62 7.94
C ILE A 39 2.09 5.93 8.85
N VAL A 40 0.88 5.77 8.30
CA VAL A 40 -0.37 5.69 9.07
C VAL A 40 -0.90 4.27 8.99
N THR A 41 -1.15 3.66 10.15
CA THR A 41 -1.69 2.29 10.25
C THR A 41 -2.50 2.12 11.55
N SER A 42 -3.37 1.14 11.58
CA SER A 42 -4.10 0.78 12.81
C SER A 42 -3.27 -0.05 13.78
N GLY A 43 -2.18 -0.63 13.31
CA GLY A 43 -1.32 -1.54 14.09
C GLY A 43 -0.60 -2.54 13.20
N GLY A 44 -0.04 -3.55 13.82
CA GLY A 44 0.59 -4.68 13.14
C GLY A 44 1.94 -5.08 13.70
N GLU A 45 2.37 -6.26 13.35
CA GLU A 45 3.53 -6.93 13.94
C GLU A 45 4.86 -6.29 13.51
N LEU A 46 4.94 -5.75 12.28
CA LEU A 46 6.14 -5.07 11.77
C LEU A 46 6.43 -3.72 12.45
N ILE A 47 5.48 -3.17 13.20
CA ILE A 47 5.68 -1.89 13.90
C ILE A 47 6.88 -1.93 14.85
N LYS A 48 7.14 -3.08 15.48
CA LYS A 48 8.27 -3.25 16.40
C LYS A 48 9.64 -3.13 15.74
N PHE A 49 9.70 -3.31 14.41
CA PHE A 49 10.94 -3.24 13.64
C PHE A 49 11.14 -1.88 12.96
N ILE A 50 10.16 -0.97 13.03
CA ILE A 50 10.28 0.36 12.42
C ILE A 50 11.39 1.16 13.11
N ASN A 51 12.35 1.61 12.32
CA ASN A 51 13.31 2.60 12.75
C ASN A 51 12.64 3.96 12.91
N LYS A 52 12.42 4.39 14.15
CA LYS A 52 11.71 5.63 14.49
C LYS A 52 12.47 6.90 14.12
N GLU A 53 13.77 6.82 13.90
CA GLU A 53 14.60 7.94 13.44
C GLU A 53 14.38 8.20 11.95
N LYS A 54 14.18 7.12 11.16
CA LYS A 54 13.95 7.19 9.72
C LYS A 54 12.48 7.37 9.33
N VAL A 55 11.55 6.76 10.08
CA VAL A 55 10.13 6.66 9.71
C VAL A 55 9.23 7.15 10.84
N LYS A 56 8.41 8.15 10.54
CA LYS A 56 7.40 8.62 11.50
C LYS A 56 6.14 7.78 11.42
N LEU A 57 5.84 7.06 12.49
CA LEU A 57 4.66 6.21 12.62
C LEU A 57 3.53 6.94 13.35
N ILE A 58 2.32 6.88 12.78
CA ILE A 58 1.09 7.44 13.35
C ILE A 58 0.04 6.34 13.38
N ARG A 59 -0.68 6.19 14.48
CA ARG A 59 -1.75 5.20 14.62
C ARG A 59 -3.12 5.85 14.43
N LEU A 60 -3.90 5.34 13.46
CA LEU A 60 -5.29 5.69 13.21
C LEU A 60 -6.08 4.42 12.83
N PRO A 61 -7.39 4.35 13.12
CA PRO A 61 -8.22 3.17 12.82
C PRO A 61 -8.58 3.08 11.32
N VAL A 62 -7.56 3.15 10.44
CA VAL A 62 -7.72 3.20 8.97
C VAL A 62 -8.08 1.85 8.34
N HIS A 63 -8.15 0.78 9.13
CA HIS A 63 -8.64 -0.54 8.69
C HIS A 63 -10.16 -0.59 8.52
N SER A 64 -10.89 0.31 9.16
CA SER A 64 -12.36 0.28 9.21
C SER A 64 -12.98 0.59 7.85
N LYS A 65 -14.08 -0.12 7.55
CA LYS A 65 -14.94 0.11 6.38
C LYS A 65 -16.19 0.93 6.75
N ASN A 66 -16.35 1.30 8.02
CA ASN A 66 -17.47 2.12 8.49
C ASN A 66 -17.36 3.52 7.87
N PRO A 67 -18.41 4.03 7.17
CA PRO A 67 -18.39 5.34 6.53
C PRO A 67 -18.08 6.50 7.48
N LEU A 68 -18.59 6.46 8.70
CA LEU A 68 -18.32 7.49 9.71
C LEU A 68 -16.84 7.50 10.11
N LEU A 69 -16.24 6.32 10.34
CA LEU A 69 -14.80 6.23 10.64
C LEU A 69 -13.93 6.59 9.43
N ILE A 70 -14.37 6.29 8.21
CA ILE A 70 -13.69 6.76 6.99
C ILE A 70 -13.67 8.28 6.95
N PHE A 71 -14.81 8.92 7.24
CA PHE A 71 -14.91 10.38 7.28
C PHE A 71 -14.05 10.99 8.39
N LEU A 72 -14.10 10.47 9.61
CA LEU A 72 -13.26 10.94 10.72
C LEU A 72 -11.76 10.76 10.40
N ASN A 73 -11.38 9.59 9.87
CA ASN A 73 -10.00 9.36 9.42
C ASN A 73 -9.56 10.37 8.36
N SER A 74 -10.45 10.81 7.46
CA SER A 74 -10.10 11.83 6.47
C SER A 74 -9.79 13.17 7.11
N ILE A 75 -10.52 13.57 8.15
CA ILE A 75 -10.25 14.80 8.93
C ILE A 75 -8.86 14.72 9.61
N PHE A 76 -8.57 13.60 10.28
CA PHE A 76 -7.25 13.40 10.89
C PHE A 76 -6.12 13.41 9.85
N LEU A 77 -6.34 12.76 8.69
CA LEU A 77 -5.37 12.77 7.59
C LEU A 77 -5.14 14.18 7.04
N ILE A 78 -6.19 15.01 6.92
CA ILE A 78 -6.04 16.42 6.53
C ILE A 78 -5.11 17.14 7.52
N GLY A 79 -5.35 16.99 8.83
CA GLY A 79 -4.50 17.56 9.86
C GLY A 79 -3.04 17.10 9.74
N ILE A 80 -2.80 15.81 9.54
CA ILE A 80 -1.46 15.24 9.34
C ILE A 80 -0.79 15.81 8.08
N ILE A 81 -1.53 15.85 6.96
CA ILE A 81 -1.03 16.35 5.68
C ILE A 81 -0.58 17.82 5.80
N LEU A 82 -1.40 18.64 6.42
CA LEU A 82 -1.11 20.07 6.58
C LEU A 82 0.02 20.31 7.59
N PHE A 83 -0.05 19.70 8.76
CA PHE A 83 0.93 19.88 9.83
C PHE A 83 2.34 19.43 9.41
N PHE A 84 2.47 18.27 8.76
CA PHE A 84 3.77 17.78 8.29
C PHE A 84 4.13 18.27 6.89
N ASN A 85 3.25 19.02 6.21
CA ASN A 85 3.40 19.43 4.83
C ASN A 85 3.72 18.25 3.90
N ILE A 86 2.89 17.19 3.96
CA ILE A 86 3.03 15.98 3.14
C ILE A 86 2.87 16.32 1.67
N SER A 87 3.74 15.80 0.82
CA SER A 87 3.72 16.02 -0.64
C SER A 87 2.89 14.96 -1.37
N ILE A 88 3.03 13.70 -0.93
CA ILE A 88 2.41 12.53 -1.59
C ILE A 88 1.75 11.66 -0.52
N VAL A 89 0.50 11.29 -0.75
CA VAL A 89 -0.24 10.31 0.06
C VAL A 89 -0.39 9.03 -0.75
N HIS A 90 0.07 7.90 -0.20
CA HIS A 90 0.08 6.62 -0.86
C HIS A 90 -0.79 5.60 -0.10
N ALA A 91 -1.98 5.32 -0.61
CA ALA A 91 -2.85 4.28 -0.06
C ALA A 91 -2.50 2.90 -0.64
N ARG A 92 -2.33 1.94 0.27
CA ARG A 92 -1.94 0.56 -0.08
C ARG A 92 -3.08 -0.45 0.06
N SER A 93 -4.30 0.04 0.31
CA SER A 93 -5.51 -0.79 0.41
C SER A 93 -6.77 0.06 0.26
N ARG A 94 -7.89 -0.60 -0.07
CA ARG A 94 -9.19 0.03 -0.33
C ARG A 94 -9.77 0.78 0.85
N ALA A 95 -9.69 0.22 2.06
CA ALA A 95 -10.29 0.86 3.24
C ALA A 95 -9.68 2.25 3.51
N PRO A 96 -8.35 2.41 3.65
CA PRO A 96 -7.75 3.73 3.83
C PRO A 96 -7.82 4.60 2.57
N ALA A 97 -7.96 4.03 1.37
CA ALA A 97 -7.95 4.80 0.14
C ALA A 97 -9.13 5.80 0.06
N TRP A 98 -10.29 5.49 0.63
CA TRP A 98 -11.41 6.43 0.70
C TRP A 98 -11.08 7.65 1.55
N SER A 99 -10.51 7.44 2.75
CA SER A 99 -10.07 8.55 3.61
C SER A 99 -8.95 9.37 2.95
N CYS A 100 -7.99 8.70 2.29
CA CYS A 100 -6.91 9.35 1.56
C CYS A 100 -7.44 10.19 0.38
N LEU A 101 -8.40 9.66 -0.40
CA LEU A 101 -9.01 10.36 -1.53
C LEU A 101 -9.68 11.67 -1.09
N LEU A 102 -10.45 11.64 0.01
CA LEU A 102 -11.09 12.83 0.56
C LEU A 102 -10.05 13.83 1.06
N ALA A 103 -9.08 13.36 1.84
CA ALA A 103 -8.04 14.22 2.40
C ALA A 103 -7.17 14.88 1.32
N THR A 104 -6.75 14.11 0.31
CA THR A 104 -5.89 14.66 -0.77
C THR A 104 -6.62 15.62 -1.69
N LYS A 105 -7.91 15.39 -1.97
CA LYS A 105 -8.73 16.35 -2.73
C LYS A 105 -8.84 17.69 -2.03
N LEU A 106 -9.10 17.70 -0.71
CA LEU A 106 -9.24 18.93 0.07
C LEU A 106 -7.91 19.66 0.25
N THR A 107 -6.82 18.92 0.41
CA THR A 107 -5.48 19.51 0.62
C THR A 107 -4.70 19.72 -0.68
N ARG A 108 -5.26 19.33 -1.84
CA ARG A 108 -4.64 19.41 -3.17
C ARG A 108 -3.26 18.72 -3.22
N ARG A 109 -3.12 17.60 -2.50
CA ARG A 109 -1.88 16.80 -2.50
C ARG A 109 -1.98 15.64 -3.48
N LYS A 110 -0.83 15.15 -3.94
CA LYS A 110 -0.77 14.02 -4.87
C LYS A 110 -1.20 12.73 -4.19
N PHE A 111 -2.06 11.98 -4.86
CA PHE A 111 -2.60 10.72 -4.38
C PHE A 111 -2.10 9.55 -5.23
N VAL A 112 -1.52 8.55 -4.58
CA VAL A 112 -1.00 7.33 -5.21
C VAL A 112 -1.69 6.12 -4.62
N THR A 113 -1.96 5.12 -5.44
CA THR A 113 -2.48 3.82 -4.99
C THR A 113 -1.67 2.69 -5.58
N THR A 114 -1.51 1.59 -4.83
CA THR A 114 -0.93 0.35 -5.35
C THR A 114 -1.92 -0.80 -5.20
N PHE A 115 -2.17 -1.48 -6.31
CA PHE A 115 -2.89 -2.74 -6.33
C PHE A 115 -1.92 -3.89 -6.05
N HIS A 116 -2.14 -4.59 -4.95
CA HIS A 116 -1.32 -5.75 -4.55
C HIS A 116 -1.92 -7.10 -4.94
N GLY A 117 -3.13 -7.09 -5.50
CA GLY A 117 -3.85 -8.28 -5.98
C GLY A 117 -5.11 -7.88 -6.72
N THR A 118 -5.84 -8.85 -7.22
CA THR A 118 -7.15 -8.66 -7.86
C THR A 118 -8.22 -8.38 -6.80
N TYR A 119 -9.11 -7.47 -7.10
CA TYR A 119 -10.24 -7.16 -6.24
C TYR A 119 -11.52 -7.69 -6.86
N ASN A 120 -11.83 -8.97 -6.58
CA ASN A 120 -13.06 -9.58 -7.02
C ASN A 120 -14.28 -8.87 -6.41
N PHE A 121 -15.32 -8.73 -7.19
CA PHE A 121 -16.54 -8.06 -6.77
C PHE A 121 -17.77 -8.85 -7.25
N ASN A 122 -18.73 -9.01 -6.34
CA ASN A 122 -20.06 -9.48 -6.67
C ASN A 122 -21.00 -8.28 -6.48
N GLY A 123 -21.51 -7.73 -7.60
CA GLY A 123 -22.43 -6.60 -7.60
C GLY A 123 -21.80 -5.21 -7.67
N LYS A 124 -22.64 -4.25 -8.06
CA LYS A 124 -22.25 -2.85 -8.36
C LYS A 124 -21.67 -2.11 -7.15
N PHE A 125 -22.22 -2.32 -5.95
CA PHE A 125 -21.74 -1.65 -4.74
C PHE A 125 -20.30 -2.02 -4.40
N LYS A 126 -19.95 -3.32 -4.46
CA LYS A 126 -18.59 -3.78 -4.19
C LYS A 126 -17.62 -3.29 -5.26
N LYS A 127 -18.04 -3.25 -6.54
CA LYS A 127 -17.26 -2.66 -7.63
C LYS A 127 -16.99 -1.18 -7.37
N PHE A 128 -18.03 -0.41 -7.02
CA PHE A 128 -17.89 1.00 -6.68
C PHE A 128 -16.94 1.20 -5.48
N TYR A 129 -17.08 0.41 -4.39
CA TYR A 129 -16.18 0.49 -3.25
C TYR A 129 -14.72 0.23 -3.64
N ASN A 130 -14.47 -0.77 -4.47
CA ASN A 130 -13.14 -1.11 -4.95
C ASN A 130 -12.57 -0.02 -5.89
N SER A 131 -13.43 0.69 -6.62
CA SER A 131 -13.01 1.70 -7.62
C SER A 131 -12.23 2.88 -7.03
N VAL A 132 -12.24 3.07 -5.71
CA VAL A 132 -11.42 4.10 -5.07
C VAL A 132 -9.93 3.99 -5.42
N MET A 133 -9.46 2.78 -5.64
CA MET A 133 -8.06 2.51 -5.97
C MET A 133 -7.66 3.00 -7.37
N VAL A 134 -8.61 3.21 -8.28
CA VAL A 134 -8.35 3.78 -9.62
C VAL A 134 -8.67 5.28 -9.70
N ARG A 135 -9.00 5.91 -8.57
CA ARG A 135 -9.32 7.35 -8.51
C ARG A 135 -8.12 8.22 -8.11
N SER A 136 -6.95 7.62 -7.90
CA SER A 136 -5.70 8.32 -7.58
C SER A 136 -5.09 9.03 -8.81
N ASP A 137 -4.10 9.90 -8.57
CA ASP A 137 -3.35 10.57 -9.65
C ASP A 137 -2.38 9.62 -10.34
N LEU A 138 -1.83 8.65 -9.57
CA LEU A 138 -0.98 7.59 -10.06
C LEU A 138 -1.46 6.25 -9.51
N ILE A 139 -1.69 5.30 -10.41
CA ILE A 139 -2.07 3.93 -10.10
C ILE A 139 -0.87 3.03 -10.38
N ILE A 140 -0.49 2.23 -9.41
CA ILE A 140 0.59 1.24 -9.53
C ILE A 140 -0.03 -0.15 -9.50
N ALA A 141 0.26 -0.96 -10.52
CA ALA A 141 -0.04 -2.38 -10.57
C ALA A 141 1.25 -3.18 -10.27
N GLY A 142 1.17 -4.16 -9.36
CA GLY A 142 2.32 -4.98 -8.98
C GLY A 142 2.75 -6.02 -10.02
N SER A 143 1.95 -6.21 -11.09
CA SER A 143 2.25 -7.11 -12.20
C SER A 143 1.43 -6.76 -13.44
N ASN A 144 1.80 -7.30 -14.60
CA ASN A 144 1.03 -7.17 -15.84
C ASN A 144 -0.36 -7.81 -15.70
N PHE A 145 -0.48 -8.91 -14.97
CA PHE A 145 -1.76 -9.56 -14.68
C PHE A 145 -2.72 -8.61 -13.93
N ILE A 146 -2.22 -7.95 -12.87
CA ILE A 146 -3.01 -6.96 -12.13
C ILE A 146 -3.36 -5.76 -13.01
N PHE A 147 -2.44 -5.32 -13.87
CA PHE A 147 -2.68 -4.24 -14.82
C PHE A 147 -3.84 -4.57 -15.78
N SER A 148 -3.83 -5.76 -16.39
CA SER A 148 -4.91 -6.24 -17.26
C SER A 148 -6.24 -6.33 -16.50
N HIS A 149 -6.23 -6.93 -15.31
CA HIS A 149 -7.40 -7.00 -14.44
C HIS A 149 -8.04 -5.62 -14.15
N ILE A 150 -7.21 -4.61 -13.89
CA ILE A 150 -7.70 -3.25 -13.64
C ILE A 150 -8.34 -2.67 -14.91
N LYS A 151 -7.71 -2.82 -16.06
CA LYS A 151 -8.24 -2.34 -17.34
C LYS A 151 -9.58 -2.98 -17.70
N GLU A 152 -9.70 -4.28 -17.53
CA GLU A 152 -10.92 -5.03 -17.86
C GLU A 152 -12.07 -4.69 -16.91
N ASN A 153 -11.80 -4.57 -15.62
CA ASN A 153 -12.84 -4.51 -14.60
C ASN A 153 -13.16 -3.11 -14.10
N TYR A 154 -12.26 -2.13 -14.28
CA TYR A 154 -12.39 -0.78 -13.72
C TYR A 154 -12.21 0.34 -14.76
N SER A 155 -12.21 0.03 -16.07
CA SER A 155 -12.02 1.01 -17.16
C SER A 155 -13.00 2.18 -17.07
N GLU A 156 -14.25 1.94 -16.70
CA GLU A 156 -15.29 2.97 -16.53
C GLU A 156 -14.95 4.04 -15.47
N PHE A 157 -14.06 3.72 -14.53
CA PHE A 157 -13.59 4.64 -13.48
C PHE A 157 -12.23 5.26 -13.79
N LEU A 158 -11.52 4.76 -14.81
CA LEU A 158 -10.23 5.29 -15.24
C LEU A 158 -10.44 6.57 -16.04
N LYS A 159 -9.90 7.67 -15.55
CA LYS A 159 -9.85 8.92 -16.31
C LYS A 159 -8.63 8.93 -17.22
N THR A 160 -8.74 9.53 -18.39
CA THR A 160 -7.69 9.59 -19.42
C THR A 160 -6.42 10.34 -18.98
N ASP A 161 -6.53 11.23 -17.99
CA ASP A 161 -5.44 12.03 -17.44
C ASP A 161 -4.62 11.30 -16.35
N LYS A 162 -5.03 10.08 -15.97
CA LYS A 162 -4.37 9.32 -14.89
C LYS A 162 -3.16 8.55 -15.39
N LYS A 163 -2.06 8.62 -14.61
CA LYS A 163 -0.89 7.78 -14.84
C LYS A 163 -1.12 6.39 -14.30
N PHE A 164 -0.84 5.39 -15.10
CA PHE A 164 -0.98 3.99 -14.74
C PHE A 164 0.30 3.24 -15.10
N LEU A 165 0.99 2.68 -14.10
CA LEU A 165 2.28 2.05 -14.25
C LEU A 165 2.27 0.63 -13.68
N VAL A 166 3.04 -0.25 -14.33
CA VAL A 166 3.40 -1.56 -13.76
C VAL A 166 4.76 -1.39 -13.08
N ILE A 167 4.80 -1.66 -11.78
CA ILE A 167 6.04 -1.67 -11.00
C ILE A 167 6.10 -3.00 -10.26
N PHE A 168 6.96 -3.89 -10.73
CA PHE A 168 7.19 -5.18 -10.09
C PHE A 168 7.81 -4.99 -8.70
N ARG A 169 7.50 -5.90 -7.80
CA ARG A 169 8.15 -5.90 -6.49
C ARG A 169 9.57 -6.39 -6.62
N GLY A 170 10.49 -5.62 -6.08
CA GLY A 170 11.86 -6.06 -5.87
C GLY A 170 12.02 -6.81 -4.54
N ILE A 171 13.12 -7.54 -4.43
CA ILE A 171 13.63 -8.13 -3.18
C ILE A 171 15.07 -7.65 -3.01
N ASN A 172 15.54 -7.59 -1.78
CA ASN A 172 16.96 -7.39 -1.53
C ASN A 172 17.70 -8.70 -1.80
N VAL A 173 18.41 -8.76 -2.93
CA VAL A 173 19.11 -9.97 -3.39
C VAL A 173 20.21 -10.38 -2.41
N ASP A 174 20.89 -9.41 -1.83
CA ASP A 174 21.99 -9.66 -0.87
C ASP A 174 21.49 -10.36 0.41
N TYR A 175 20.24 -10.14 0.78
CA TYR A 175 19.61 -10.79 1.93
C TYR A 175 19.24 -12.26 1.65
N PHE A 176 19.08 -12.62 0.38
CA PHE A 176 18.70 -13.97 -0.08
C PHE A 176 19.87 -14.66 -0.81
N ASP A 177 21.11 -14.27 -0.54
CA ASP A 177 22.28 -14.88 -1.15
C ASP A 177 22.36 -16.37 -0.76
N GLN A 178 22.49 -17.22 -1.76
CA GLN A 178 22.62 -18.66 -1.63
C GLN A 178 23.97 -19.09 -1.02
N SER A 179 24.91 -18.14 -0.85
CA SER A 179 26.23 -18.42 -0.22
C SER A 179 26.12 -18.78 1.26
N THR A 180 25.01 -18.42 1.93
CA THR A 180 24.74 -18.88 3.29
C THR A 180 24.36 -20.34 3.25
N LYS A 181 25.32 -21.22 3.50
CA LYS A 181 25.04 -22.65 3.68
C LYS A 181 24.12 -22.82 4.89
N LEU A 182 22.83 -23.11 4.63
CA LEU A 182 21.94 -23.57 5.67
C LEU A 182 22.46 -24.90 6.21
N GLU A 183 22.51 -25.05 7.52
CA GLU A 183 22.77 -26.34 8.14
C GLU A 183 21.74 -27.38 7.69
N ASP A 184 22.10 -28.66 7.63
CA ASP A 184 21.23 -29.70 7.06
C ASP A 184 19.88 -29.81 7.78
N ASP A 185 19.80 -29.44 9.05
CA ASP A 185 18.55 -29.37 9.81
C ASP A 185 17.61 -28.21 9.35
N GLU A 186 18.16 -27.14 8.79
CA GLU A 186 17.38 -26.02 8.26
C GLU A 186 16.85 -26.25 6.83
N LYS A 187 17.40 -27.27 6.15
CA LYS A 187 16.98 -27.68 4.80
C LYS A 187 15.75 -28.58 4.78
N LYS A 188 15.11 -28.84 5.92
CA LYS A 188 13.90 -29.66 5.98
C LYS A 188 12.82 -29.05 5.11
N PRO A 189 12.23 -29.81 4.16
CA PRO A 189 11.12 -29.30 3.35
C PRO A 189 9.96 -28.96 4.28
N VAL A 190 9.52 -27.71 4.25
CA VAL A 190 8.34 -27.26 4.98
C VAL A 190 7.14 -27.81 4.25
N SER A 191 6.55 -28.88 4.76
CA SER A 191 5.27 -29.41 4.26
C SER A 191 4.15 -28.54 4.81
N TYR A 192 3.55 -27.74 3.95
CA TYR A 192 2.35 -26.98 4.27
C TYR A 192 1.13 -27.88 4.07
N THR A 193 0.68 -28.55 5.12
CA THR A 193 -0.49 -29.44 5.07
C THR A 193 -1.83 -28.70 4.98
N HIS A 194 -1.85 -27.36 5.08
CA HIS A 194 -3.08 -26.54 5.09
C HIS A 194 -3.00 -25.25 4.26
N LEU A 195 -2.11 -25.17 3.28
CA LEU A 195 -2.15 -24.11 2.31
C LEU A 195 -3.12 -24.45 1.18
N THR A 196 -4.39 -24.17 1.39
CA THR A 196 -5.21 -23.68 0.30
C THR A 196 -4.69 -22.30 -0.03
N LEU A 197 -3.68 -22.24 -0.90
CA LEU A 197 -3.33 -20.96 -1.54
C LEU A 197 -4.56 -20.51 -2.30
N PRO A 198 -5.15 -19.34 -2.01
CA PRO A 198 -6.27 -18.83 -2.80
C PRO A 198 -5.83 -18.38 -4.20
N THR A 199 -4.69 -18.85 -4.66
CA THR A 199 -4.04 -18.53 -5.93
C THR A 199 -4.05 -19.72 -6.91
N THR A 200 -4.59 -20.86 -6.56
CA THR A 200 -4.92 -21.89 -7.56
C THR A 200 -6.13 -21.43 -8.35
N TYR A 201 -5.91 -20.53 -9.27
CA TYR A 201 -6.83 -20.38 -10.38
C TYR A 201 -6.53 -21.51 -11.33
N HIS A 202 -7.48 -22.41 -11.44
CA HIS A 202 -7.53 -23.34 -12.54
C HIS A 202 -7.52 -22.53 -13.85
N VAL A 203 -6.63 -22.92 -14.71
CA VAL A 203 -6.60 -22.53 -16.12
C VAL A 203 -7.88 -23.01 -16.77
#